data_0e69509a4d7f4bd1c7c84320a953341f
#
_entry.id   0e69509a4d7f4bd1c7c84320a953341f
#
_cell.length_a   1.000
_cell.length_b   1.000
_cell.length_c   1.000
_cell.angle_alpha   90.00
_cell.angle_beta   90.00
_cell.angle_gamma   90.00
#
_symmetry.space_group_name_H-M   'P 1'
#
loop_
_entity.id
_entity.type
_entity.pdbx_description
1 polymer ?
#
loop_
_entity_poly.entity_id
_entity_poly.type
_entity_poly.pdbx_seq_one_letter_code
_entity_poly.pdbx_strand_id
1 'polypeptide(L)' 'ADRILVLKAGRVAETGTHDELIRRQGEYFRLVTAFRGEDLA' A
#
# COMPACT_ATOMS: atom_id res chain seq x y z
N ALA A 1 8.03 13.02 -8.37
CA ALA A 1 7.30 11.80 -8.13
C ALA A 1 8.06 10.90 -7.20
N ASP A 2 7.48 10.62 -6.07
CA ASP A 2 8.13 9.82 -5.06
C ASP A 2 7.77 8.37 -5.20
N ARG A 3 8.70 7.54 -4.77
CA ARG A 3 8.50 6.13 -4.83
C ARG A 3 8.29 5.57 -3.44
N ILE A 4 7.33 4.70 -3.32
CA ILE A 4 7.00 4.11 -2.04
C ILE A 4 7.45 2.67 -2.02
N LEU A 5 8.06 2.28 -0.91
CA LEU A 5 8.47 0.90 -0.71
C LEU A 5 7.63 0.29 0.39
N VAL A 6 7.00 -0.82 0.07
CA VAL A 6 6.21 -1.52 1.07
C VAL A 6 6.98 -2.77 1.47
N LEU A 7 7.35 -2.82 2.73
CA LEU A 7 8.14 -3.93 3.25
C LEU A 7 7.26 -4.89 4.04
N LYS A 8 7.56 -6.16 3.89
CA LYS A 8 6.86 -7.18 4.64
C LYS A 8 7.80 -8.32 4.94
N ALA A 9 7.88 -8.67 6.21
CA ALA A 9 8.77 -9.74 6.65
C ALA A 9 10.20 -9.48 6.21
N GLY A 10 10.63 -8.23 6.27
CA GLY A 10 11.99 -7.87 5.91
C GLY A 10 12.26 -7.85 4.42
N ARG A 11 11.22 -7.90 3.61
CA ARG A 11 11.38 -7.91 2.17
C ARG A 11 10.50 -6.86 1.52
N VAL A 12 10.89 -6.47 0.31
CA VAL A 12 10.08 -5.52 -0.44
C VAL A 12 8.90 -6.27 -1.03
N ALA A 13 7.72 -5.95 -0.54
CA ALA A 13 6.50 -6.57 -1.04
C ALA A 13 6.00 -5.85 -2.28
N GLU A 14 6.06 -4.53 -2.25
CA GLU A 14 5.59 -3.73 -3.37
C GLU A 14 6.42 -2.46 -3.46
N THR A 15 6.47 -1.93 -4.66
CA THR A 15 7.18 -0.68 -4.87
C THR A 15 6.53 0.06 -6.03
N GLY A 16 6.52 1.39 -5.93
CA GLY A 16 5.92 2.20 -6.96
C GLY A 16 5.41 3.50 -6.38
N THR A 17 4.68 4.26 -7.18
CA THR A 17 4.09 5.48 -6.71
C THR A 17 2.78 5.16 -5.99
N HIS A 18 2.27 6.17 -5.29
CA HIS A 18 1.03 6.00 -4.56
C HIS A 18 -0.09 5.49 -5.49
N ASP A 19 -0.22 6.14 -6.64
CA ASP A 19 -1.27 5.75 -7.57
C ASP A 19 -1.11 4.34 -8.07
N GLU A 20 0.12 3.97 -8.35
CA GLU A 20 0.38 2.63 -8.85
C GLU A 20 0.04 1.57 -7.82
N LEU A 21 0.41 1.82 -6.60
CA LEU A 21 0.16 0.85 -5.54
C LEU A 21 -1.32 0.73 -5.22
N ILE A 22 -2.01 1.84 -5.27
CA ILE A 22 -3.45 1.83 -5.05
C ILE A 22 -4.14 1.02 -6.13
N ARG A 23 -3.69 1.17 -7.36
CA ARG A 23 -4.29 0.43 -8.47
C ARG A 23 -4.08 -1.06 -8.32
N ARG A 24 -2.95 -1.45 -7.76
CA ARG A 24 -2.66 -2.86 -7.57
C ARG A 24 -3.58 -3.49 -6.55
N GLN A 25 -4.06 -2.68 -5.62
CA GLN A 25 -4.92 -3.18 -4.55
C GLN A 25 -4.27 -4.33 -3.80
N GLY A 26 -2.97 -4.15 -3.53
CA GLY A 26 -2.23 -5.16 -2.82
C GLY A 26 -2.00 -4.77 -1.37
N GLU A 27 -0.78 -5.03 -0.88
CA GLU A 27 -0.46 -4.75 0.50
C GLU A 27 -0.60 -3.27 0.85
N TYR A 28 -0.11 -2.41 -0.05
CA TYR A 28 -0.18 -0.99 0.22
C TYR A 28 -1.63 -0.53 0.31
N PHE A 29 -2.44 -0.99 -0.61
CA PHE A 29 -3.85 -0.63 -0.64
C PHE A 29 -4.53 -1.07 0.65
N ARG A 30 -4.21 -2.24 1.12
CA ARG A 30 -4.78 -2.76 2.35
C ARG A 30 -4.36 -1.93 3.55
N LEU A 31 -3.07 -1.57 3.58
CA LEU A 31 -2.55 -0.77 4.66
C LEU A 31 -3.23 0.59 4.73
N VAL A 32 -3.35 1.22 3.57
CA VAL A 32 -3.96 2.54 3.52
C VAL A 32 -5.42 2.48 3.94
N THR A 33 -6.13 1.49 3.44
CA THR A 33 -7.54 1.34 3.78
C THR A 33 -7.72 1.10 5.27
N ALA A 34 -6.91 0.22 5.83
CA ALA A 34 -7.00 -0.06 7.25
C ALA A 34 -6.63 1.16 8.08
N PHE A 35 -5.64 1.89 7.60
CA PHE A 35 -5.17 3.06 8.32
C PHE A 35 -6.24 4.13 8.38
N ARG A 36 -7.01 4.25 7.33
CA ARG A 36 -8.06 5.24 7.30
C ARG A 36 -9.31 4.79 8.03
N GLY A 37 -9.41 3.50 8.23
CA GLY A 37 -10.54 2.98 8.98
C GLY A 37 -11.84 3.02 8.24
N GLU A 38 -11.79 3.09 6.94
CA GLU A 38 -13.01 3.21 6.15
C GLU A 38 -13.75 1.90 6.01
N ASP A 39 -13.05 0.84 6.18
CA ASP A 39 -13.66 -0.46 6.03
C ASP A 39 -14.48 -0.84 7.24
N LEU A 40 -14.62 0.07 8.14
CA LEU A 40 -15.38 -0.20 9.35
C LEU A 40 -16.87 -0.24 9.12
N ALA A 41 -17.27 0.05 7.99
CA ALA A 41 -18.71 0.18 7.70
C ALA A 41 -19.58 -0.85 8.37
#